data_8e0ded3965eb0b595baf907d178b72f8
#
_entry.id   8e0ded3965eb0b595baf907d178b72f8
#
_cell.length_a   1.000
_cell.length_b   1.000
_cell.length_c   1.000
_cell.angle_alpha   90.00
_cell.angle_beta   90.00
_cell.angle_gamma   90.00
#
_symmetry.space_group_name_H-M   'P 1'
#
loop_
_entity.id
_entity.type
_entity.pdbx_description
1 polymer ?
#
loop_
_entity_poly.entity_id
_entity_poly.type
_entity_poly.pdbx_seq_one_letter_code
_entity_poly.pdbx_strand_id
1 'polypeptide(L)'
;EKMTIDMRTVIGAPTDEFEILRGRDSVGLVTLDWTAENNSGKTIKYYTVTCYYYNAVGDPAMNDITGQPFYTVKYVGPVEPKQILLVDTIGYCSICRSVLVGEITLEYTDGTSDSGWYGYKITI
;
A
#
# COMPACT_ATOMS: atom_id res chain seq x y z
N GLU A 1 -11.44 10.43 20.18
CA GLU A 1 -11.34 9.05 19.68
C GLU A 1 -11.25 9.02 18.16
N LYS A 2 -10.13 8.55 17.66
CA LYS A 2 -9.95 8.44 16.22
C LYS A 2 -10.79 7.29 15.68
N MET A 3 -11.83 7.61 14.95
CA MET A 3 -12.54 6.60 14.20
C MET A 3 -11.69 6.17 12.99
N THR A 4 -11.24 4.93 13.00
CA THR A 4 -10.56 4.35 11.87
C THR A 4 -11.59 3.99 10.80
N ILE A 5 -11.51 4.62 9.63
CA ILE A 5 -12.41 4.32 8.54
C ILE A 5 -11.90 3.11 7.75
N ASP A 6 -12.82 2.38 7.13
CA ASP A 6 -12.47 1.35 6.18
C ASP A 6 -12.08 2.03 4.86
N MET A 7 -10.79 1.99 4.53
CA MET A 7 -10.28 2.66 3.33
C MET A 7 -10.82 2.10 2.02
N ARG A 8 -11.39 0.90 2.03
CA ARG A 8 -12.06 0.34 0.84
C ARG A 8 -13.33 1.09 0.46
N THR A 9 -13.89 1.89 1.36
CA THR A 9 -15.03 2.77 1.05
C THR A 9 -14.60 4.06 0.37
N VAL A 10 -13.36 4.48 0.54
CA VAL A 10 -12.80 5.74 0.03
C VAL A 10 -12.00 5.53 -1.25
N ILE A 11 -11.19 4.51 -1.27
CA ILE A 11 -10.54 4.00 -2.49
C ILE A 11 -11.05 2.58 -2.69
N GLY A 12 -11.54 2.27 -3.89
CA GLY A 12 -12.12 0.96 -4.15
C GLY A 12 -11.13 -0.18 -3.96
N ALA A 13 -11.63 -1.41 -4.06
CA ALA A 13 -10.77 -2.59 -4.14
C ALA A 13 -9.83 -2.44 -5.36
N PRO A 14 -8.68 -3.13 -5.36
CA PRO A 14 -7.77 -3.07 -6.51
C PRO A 14 -8.50 -3.37 -7.82
N THR A 15 -8.33 -2.48 -8.81
CA THR A 15 -9.03 -2.59 -10.09
C THR A 15 -8.39 -3.60 -11.02
N ASP A 16 -7.09 -3.81 -10.87
CA ASP A 16 -6.34 -4.82 -11.60
C ASP A 16 -5.86 -5.91 -10.64
N GLU A 17 -5.70 -7.12 -11.16
CA GLU A 17 -5.03 -8.16 -10.40
C GLU A 17 -3.64 -7.67 -10.00
N PHE A 18 -3.28 -7.92 -8.74
CA PHE A 18 -1.95 -7.60 -8.26
C PHE A 18 -0.92 -8.34 -9.10
N GLU A 19 -0.27 -7.65 -9.99
CA GLU A 19 0.94 -8.15 -10.60
C GLU A 19 2.06 -8.04 -9.59
N ILE A 20 2.26 -9.11 -8.85
CA ILE A 20 3.49 -9.26 -8.13
C ILE A 20 4.55 -9.57 -9.18
N LEU A 21 5.23 -8.55 -9.63
CA LEU A 21 6.46 -8.75 -10.39
C LEU A 21 7.46 -9.38 -9.43
N ARG A 22 7.54 -10.69 -9.46
CA ARG A 22 8.53 -11.43 -8.72
C ARG A 22 9.91 -11.18 -9.30
N GLY A 23 10.49 -10.06 -8.94
CA GLY A 23 11.92 -9.92 -9.04
C GLY A 23 12.55 -10.37 -7.74
N ARG A 24 12.47 -11.64 -7.41
CA ARG A 24 13.40 -12.18 -6.44
C ARG A 24 14.74 -12.35 -7.13
N ASP A 25 15.43 -11.23 -7.22
CA ASP A 25 16.84 -11.31 -7.56
C ASP A 25 17.60 -11.79 -6.32
N SER A 26 18.90 -11.98 -6.48
CA SER A 26 19.78 -12.48 -5.41
C SER A 26 19.86 -11.57 -4.18
N VAL A 27 19.28 -10.35 -4.22
CA VAL A 27 19.27 -9.41 -3.09
C VAL A 27 17.92 -9.29 -2.39
N GLY A 28 16.93 -10.11 -2.78
CA GLY A 28 15.63 -10.15 -2.10
C GLY A 28 14.70 -8.99 -2.41
N LEU A 29 14.80 -8.42 -3.60
CA LEU A 29 13.90 -7.35 -4.04
C LEU A 29 12.48 -7.87 -4.21
N VAL A 30 11.52 -7.23 -3.54
CA VAL A 30 10.09 -7.49 -3.67
C VAL A 30 9.43 -6.25 -4.24
N THR A 31 8.80 -6.38 -5.41
CA THR A 31 8.01 -5.30 -6.02
C THR A 31 6.54 -5.64 -5.99
N LEU A 32 5.72 -4.63 -5.71
CA LEU A 32 4.28 -4.76 -5.65
C LEU A 32 3.65 -3.56 -6.35
N ASP A 33 3.01 -3.81 -7.50
CA ASP A 33 2.28 -2.79 -8.25
C ASP A 33 0.79 -3.10 -8.24
N TRP A 34 -0.03 -2.12 -7.91
CA TRP A 34 -1.48 -2.24 -7.96
C TRP A 34 -2.12 -0.87 -8.16
N THR A 35 -3.39 -0.89 -8.61
CA THR A 35 -4.16 0.32 -8.87
C THR A 35 -5.49 0.26 -8.14
N ALA A 36 -6.02 1.42 -7.77
CA ALA A 36 -7.33 1.55 -7.17
C ALA A 36 -7.99 2.84 -7.64
N GLU A 37 -9.32 2.93 -7.53
CA GLU A 37 -10.09 4.10 -7.96
C GLU A 37 -10.31 5.05 -6.79
N ASN A 38 -10.12 6.34 -7.03
CA ASN A 38 -10.43 7.37 -6.03
C ASN A 38 -11.95 7.58 -5.94
N ASN A 39 -12.56 7.03 -4.91
CA ASN A 39 -13.99 7.16 -4.62
C ASN A 39 -14.29 8.14 -3.48
N SER A 40 -13.32 8.97 -3.09
CA SER A 40 -13.47 9.93 -2.00
C SER A 40 -14.36 11.14 -2.35
N GLY A 41 -14.57 11.40 -3.64
CA GLY A 41 -15.26 12.60 -4.10
C GLY A 41 -14.41 13.87 -4.04
N LYS A 42 -13.14 13.74 -3.68
CA LYS A 42 -12.19 14.86 -3.53
C LYS A 42 -10.92 14.57 -4.31
N THR A 43 -10.19 15.63 -4.64
CA THR A 43 -8.88 15.50 -5.27
C THR A 43 -7.82 15.15 -4.22
N ILE A 44 -7.13 14.03 -4.42
CA ILE A 44 -6.06 13.59 -3.54
C ILE A 44 -4.77 14.32 -3.91
N LYS A 45 -4.18 14.99 -2.92
CA LYS A 45 -2.90 15.67 -3.06
C LYS A 45 -1.73 14.72 -2.82
N TYR A 46 -1.78 13.99 -1.71
CA TYR A 46 -0.80 12.97 -1.34
C TYR A 46 -1.51 11.72 -0.85
N TYR A 47 -0.91 10.57 -1.06
CA TYR A 47 -1.38 9.33 -0.45
C TYR A 47 -0.19 8.52 0.06
N THR A 48 -0.32 8.06 1.30
CA THR A 48 0.73 7.31 2.01
C THR A 48 0.24 5.89 2.23
N VAL A 49 1.03 4.92 1.83
CA VAL A 49 0.69 3.49 1.92
C VAL A 49 1.73 2.77 2.77
N THR A 50 1.28 2.01 3.76
CA THR A 50 2.14 1.18 4.59
C THR A 50 1.89 -0.29 4.31
N CYS A 51 2.94 -1.00 3.93
CA CYS A 51 2.91 -2.44 3.68
C CYS A 51 3.67 -3.17 4.78
N TYR A 52 3.11 -4.31 5.22
CA TYR A 52 3.71 -5.18 6.23
C TYR A 52 4.15 -6.48 5.59
N TYR A 53 5.33 -6.95 5.97
CA TYR A 53 5.91 -8.17 5.41
C TYR A 53 5.76 -9.34 6.39
N TYR A 54 5.47 -10.53 5.84
CA TYR A 54 5.34 -11.77 6.60
C TYR A 54 6.13 -12.88 5.93
N ASN A 55 6.71 -13.77 6.75
CA ASN A 55 7.44 -14.94 6.29
C ASN A 55 6.50 -16.13 6.01
N ALA A 56 7.07 -17.28 5.66
CA ALA A 56 6.31 -18.48 5.27
C ALA A 56 5.43 -19.05 6.40
N VAL A 57 5.72 -18.75 7.66
CA VAL A 57 4.95 -19.21 8.81
C VAL A 57 4.00 -18.13 9.36
N GLY A 58 3.91 -16.99 8.71
CA GLY A 58 3.02 -15.92 9.10
C GLY A 58 3.56 -14.96 10.15
N ASP A 59 4.84 -15.04 10.49
CA ASP A 59 5.48 -14.09 11.39
C ASP A 59 5.96 -12.85 10.62
N PRO A 60 6.07 -11.69 11.30
CA PRO A 60 6.63 -10.49 10.68
C PRO A 60 8.04 -10.77 10.14
N ALA A 61 8.26 -10.36 8.87
CA ALA A 61 9.54 -10.48 8.20
C ALA A 61 10.17 -9.09 8.09
N MET A 62 11.44 -8.96 8.46
CA MET A 62 12.11 -7.67 8.48
C MET A 62 12.63 -7.31 7.09
N ASN A 63 12.46 -6.04 6.71
CA ASN A 63 13.13 -5.47 5.54
C ASN A 63 14.65 -5.54 5.77
N ASP A 64 15.37 -6.08 4.80
CA ASP A 64 16.82 -6.34 4.93
C ASP A 64 17.66 -5.05 5.05
N ILE A 65 17.12 -3.92 4.62
CA ILE A 65 17.81 -2.62 4.67
C ILE A 65 17.43 -1.81 5.90
N THR A 66 16.12 -1.69 6.17
CA THR A 66 15.62 -0.85 7.26
C THR A 66 15.56 -1.57 8.60
N GLY A 67 15.51 -2.91 8.61
CA GLY A 67 15.34 -3.71 9.81
C GLY A 67 13.94 -3.62 10.41
N GLN A 68 12.95 -3.11 9.65
CA GLN A 68 11.57 -2.96 10.09
C GLN A 68 10.67 -3.96 9.39
N PRO A 69 9.58 -4.43 10.05
CA PRO A 69 8.65 -5.38 9.43
C PRO A 69 7.61 -4.70 8.53
N PHE A 70 7.85 -3.46 8.14
CA PHE A 70 6.96 -2.67 7.30
C PHE A 70 7.73 -1.71 6.41
N TYR A 71 7.04 -1.19 5.41
CA TYR A 71 7.59 -0.17 4.51
C TYR A 71 6.49 0.85 4.19
N THR A 72 6.80 2.13 4.36
CA THR A 72 5.87 3.22 4.13
C THR A 72 6.34 4.08 2.98
N VAL A 73 5.46 4.34 2.01
CA VAL A 73 5.76 5.18 0.85
C VAL A 73 4.70 6.27 0.73
N LYS A 74 5.15 7.49 0.52
CA LYS A 74 4.28 8.64 0.24
C LYS A 74 4.34 8.97 -1.24
N TYR A 75 3.18 9.00 -1.86
CA TYR A 75 3.02 9.30 -3.30
C TYR A 75 2.45 10.70 -3.48
N VAL A 76 2.78 11.32 -4.61
CA VAL A 76 2.31 12.66 -4.97
C VAL A 76 1.24 12.54 -6.05
N GLY A 77 0.08 13.16 -5.78
CA GLY A 77 -0.98 13.29 -6.78
C GLY A 77 -0.67 14.38 -7.81
N PRO A 78 -1.69 15.03 -8.38
CA PRO A 78 -3.10 14.90 -8.00
C PRO A 78 -3.77 13.65 -8.54
N VAL A 79 -4.72 13.12 -7.80
CA VAL A 79 -5.64 12.08 -8.25
C VAL A 79 -7.06 12.64 -8.14
N GLU A 80 -7.68 12.93 -9.27
CA GLU A 80 -9.02 13.48 -9.33
C GLU A 80 -10.07 12.42 -8.91
N PRO A 81 -11.29 12.84 -8.52
CA PRO A 81 -12.37 11.88 -8.27
C PRO A 81 -12.59 10.95 -9.46
N LYS A 82 -12.72 9.65 -9.19
CA LYS A 82 -12.86 8.57 -10.18
C LYS A 82 -11.61 8.25 -10.99
N GLN A 83 -10.52 8.99 -10.82
CA GLN A 83 -9.25 8.62 -11.41
C GLN A 83 -8.58 7.47 -10.64
N ILE A 84 -7.66 6.81 -11.32
CA ILE A 84 -6.92 5.68 -10.77
C ILE A 84 -5.69 6.19 -10.03
N LEU A 85 -5.51 5.74 -8.80
CA LEU A 85 -4.24 5.91 -8.10
C LEU A 85 -3.37 4.66 -8.31
N LEU A 86 -2.10 4.90 -8.53
CA LEU A 86 -1.11 3.85 -8.74
C LEU A 86 -0.26 3.69 -7.48
N VAL A 87 -0.13 2.47 -7.02
CA VAL A 87 0.78 2.14 -5.91
C VAL A 87 1.88 1.23 -6.45
N ASP A 88 3.10 1.71 -6.37
CA ASP A 88 4.30 1.02 -6.82
C ASP A 88 5.25 0.95 -5.61
N THR A 89 5.29 -0.20 -4.97
CA THR A 89 6.08 -0.39 -3.74
C THR A 89 7.25 -1.32 -4.02
N ILE A 90 8.44 -0.87 -3.64
CA ILE A 90 9.67 -1.64 -3.75
C ILE A 90 10.23 -1.85 -2.34
N GLY A 91 10.44 -3.11 -1.95
CA GLY A 91 11.03 -3.44 -0.65
C GLY A 91 12.08 -4.53 -0.77
N TYR A 92 12.98 -4.58 0.20
CA TYR A 92 14.02 -5.62 0.27
C TYR A 92 13.71 -6.53 1.45
N CYS A 93 13.27 -7.74 1.15
CA CYS A 93 12.91 -8.73 2.17
C CYS A 93 13.12 -10.14 1.61
N SER A 94 14.26 -10.73 1.90
CA SER A 94 14.68 -12.03 1.33
C SER A 94 13.80 -13.19 1.80
N ILE A 95 13.21 -13.09 2.98
CA ILE A 95 12.38 -14.16 3.57
C ILE A 95 10.88 -13.89 3.45
N CYS A 96 10.49 -12.80 2.81
CA CYS A 96 9.08 -12.43 2.65
C CYS A 96 8.33 -13.44 1.77
N ARG A 97 7.12 -13.83 2.22
CA ARG A 97 6.21 -14.71 1.48
C ARG A 97 4.84 -14.11 1.28
N SER A 98 4.50 -13.09 2.04
CA SER A 98 3.27 -12.33 1.84
C SER A 98 3.46 -10.88 2.25
N VAL A 99 2.65 -10.01 1.65
CA VAL A 99 2.62 -8.58 1.93
C VAL A 99 1.19 -8.18 2.25
N LEU A 100 0.99 -7.46 3.34
CA LEU A 100 -0.30 -6.90 3.71
C LEU A 100 -0.26 -5.40 3.45
N VAL A 101 -1.11 -4.93 2.55
CA VAL A 101 -1.37 -3.49 2.40
C VAL A 101 -2.25 -3.08 3.57
N GLY A 102 -1.67 -2.38 4.53
CA GLY A 102 -2.33 -2.07 5.79
C GLY A 102 -2.95 -0.69 5.80
N GLU A 103 -2.25 0.27 6.38
CA GLU A 103 -2.75 1.63 6.55
C GLU A 103 -2.57 2.46 5.29
N ILE A 104 -3.59 3.24 4.95
CA ILE A 104 -3.52 4.23 3.87
C ILE A 104 -4.01 5.57 4.44
N THR A 105 -3.26 6.63 4.15
CA THR A 105 -3.63 8.00 4.49
C THR A 105 -3.76 8.81 3.22
N LEU A 106 -4.88 9.50 3.06
CA LEU A 106 -5.14 10.39 1.94
C LEU A 106 -5.16 11.82 2.43
N GLU A 107 -4.39 12.69 1.81
CA GLU A 107 -4.39 14.13 2.05
C GLU A 107 -4.99 14.81 0.83
N TYR A 108 -6.06 15.57 1.03
CA TYR A 108 -6.81 16.21 -0.06
C TYR A 108 -6.36 17.65 -0.29
N THR A 109 -6.63 18.14 -1.49
CA THR A 109 -6.30 19.53 -1.87
C THR A 109 -7.07 20.58 -1.08
N ASP A 110 -8.21 20.22 -0.45
CA ASP A 110 -8.99 21.12 0.40
C ASP A 110 -8.46 21.24 1.83
N GLY A 111 -7.34 20.58 2.14
CA GLY A 111 -6.71 20.60 3.47
C GLY A 111 -7.25 19.54 4.43
N THR A 112 -8.24 18.75 4.03
CA THR A 112 -8.73 17.64 4.85
C THR A 112 -7.94 16.35 4.56
N SER A 113 -8.12 15.34 5.40
CA SER A 113 -7.45 14.03 5.24
C SER A 113 -8.33 12.91 5.75
N ASP A 114 -8.13 11.73 5.19
CA ASP A 114 -8.70 10.47 5.67
C ASP A 114 -7.59 9.46 5.92
N SER A 115 -7.72 8.67 6.97
CA SER A 115 -6.74 7.64 7.33
C SER A 115 -7.48 6.40 7.82
N GLY A 116 -7.02 5.25 7.43
CA GLY A 116 -7.63 4.00 7.86
C GLY A 116 -6.93 2.77 7.33
N TRP A 117 -7.58 1.64 7.57
CA TRP A 117 -7.06 0.31 7.24
C TRP A 117 -7.61 -0.17 5.91
N TYR A 118 -6.73 -0.56 5.00
CA TYR A 118 -7.12 -1.14 3.70
C TYR A 118 -7.24 -2.66 3.80
N GLY A 119 -6.24 -3.32 4.37
CA GLY A 119 -6.31 -4.72 4.75
C GLY A 119 -6.30 -5.70 3.59
N TYR A 120 -5.52 -5.45 2.57
CA TYR A 120 -5.39 -6.37 1.43
C TYR A 120 -4.08 -7.17 1.53
N LYS A 121 -4.21 -8.50 1.61
CA LYS A 121 -3.05 -9.40 1.75
C LYS A 121 -2.76 -10.11 0.43
N ILE A 122 -1.50 -10.09 0.05
CA ILE A 122 -1.02 -10.72 -1.19
C ILE A 122 0.02 -11.77 -0.81
N THR A 123 -0.16 -12.98 -1.33
CA THR A 123 0.83 -14.05 -1.18
C THR A 123 1.75 -14.08 -2.39
N ILE A 124 3.02 -14.08 -2.12
CA ILE A 124 4.06 -14.11 -3.15
C ILE A 124 4.34 -15.57 -3.58
#